data_aa1732adebd10ff3743da4c61c3a2a8e
#
_entry.id   aa1732adebd10ff3743da4c61c3a2a8e
#
_cell.length_a   1.000
_cell.length_b   1.000
_cell.length_c   1.000
_cell.angle_alpha   90.00
_cell.angle_beta   90.00
_cell.angle_gamma   90.00
#
_symmetry.space_group_name_H-M   'P 1'
#
loop_
_entity.id
_entity.type
_entity.pdbx_description
1 polymer ?
#
loop_
_entity_poly.entity_id
_entity_poly.type
_entity_poly.pdbx_seq_one_letter_code
_entity_poly.pdbx_strand_id
1 'polypeptide(L)'
;MRLFQVLILGLLLWSAEILAGNPVVEMKTSVGAIRLELYPDKAPRTVANFLQYVKDGFYNGLAFHRVINGFMIQGGGHYPDLREKKGDRPPIENEAGNGLKNDSGTIAMARTRNPNSATAQFFINVADNAPLNFRDPSPDGIGYAVFGKVTQGMDVVMRIARTPTGPGGPFPKDVPQQAVIIESITLISDK
;
A
#
# COMPACT_ATOMS: atom_id res chain seq x y z
N MET A 1 16.89 16.73 -70.13
CA MET A 1 16.42 17.09 -68.79
C MET A 1 15.79 15.84 -68.16
N ARG A 2 16.47 15.20 -67.20
CA ARG A 2 15.98 14.01 -66.48
C ARG A 2 15.58 14.46 -65.07
N LEU A 3 14.30 14.41 -64.75
CA LEU A 3 13.77 14.63 -63.39
C LEU A 3 14.13 13.41 -62.52
N PHE A 4 14.88 13.63 -61.45
CA PHE A 4 15.05 12.69 -60.36
C PHE A 4 13.88 12.87 -59.38
N GLN A 5 13.00 11.93 -59.27
CA GLN A 5 12.02 11.84 -58.20
C GLN A 5 12.70 11.15 -56.97
N VAL A 6 12.90 11.95 -55.91
CA VAL A 6 13.34 11.42 -54.63
C VAL A 6 12.12 10.93 -53.85
N LEU A 7 12.00 9.64 -53.71
CA LEU A 7 10.96 8.99 -52.88
C LEU A 7 11.47 9.05 -51.41
N ILE A 8 10.88 9.92 -50.58
CA ILE A 8 11.13 9.94 -49.13
C ILE A 8 10.23 8.89 -48.50
N LEU A 9 10.83 7.75 -48.13
CA LEU A 9 10.17 6.67 -47.40
C LEU A 9 10.15 7.09 -45.91
N GLY A 10 9.02 7.65 -45.44
CA GLY A 10 8.82 7.96 -44.03
C GLY A 10 8.67 6.68 -43.19
N LEU A 11 9.72 6.32 -42.45
CA LEU A 11 9.62 5.30 -41.40
C LEU A 11 8.78 5.85 -40.25
N LEU A 12 7.51 5.41 -40.16
CA LEU A 12 6.69 5.52 -38.97
C LEU A 12 7.24 4.56 -37.90
N LEU A 13 8.07 5.07 -37.01
CA LEU A 13 8.42 4.37 -35.78
C LEU A 13 7.18 4.32 -34.86
N TRP A 14 6.46 3.23 -34.92
CA TRP A 14 5.45 2.91 -33.93
C TRP A 14 6.19 2.52 -32.65
N SER A 15 6.28 3.47 -31.72
CA SER A 15 6.68 3.18 -30.34
C SER A 15 5.57 2.30 -29.73
N ALA A 16 5.81 1.00 -29.66
CA ALA A 16 5.00 0.12 -28.84
C ALA A 16 5.21 0.56 -27.38
N GLU A 17 4.26 1.26 -26.78
CA GLU A 17 4.18 1.40 -25.34
C GLU A 17 4.02 -0.02 -24.78
N ILE A 18 5.10 -0.54 -24.21
CA ILE A 18 5.02 -1.76 -23.41
C ILE A 18 4.17 -1.37 -22.22
N LEU A 19 2.93 -1.81 -22.19
CA LEU A 19 2.04 -1.66 -21.05
C LEU A 19 2.68 -2.46 -19.91
N ALA A 20 3.51 -1.81 -19.11
CA ALA A 20 4.08 -2.42 -17.93
C ALA A 20 2.92 -2.84 -17.02
N GLY A 21 2.89 -4.10 -16.62
CA GLY A 21 1.84 -4.59 -15.71
C GLY A 21 1.98 -3.93 -14.35
N ASN A 22 0.96 -4.08 -13.51
CA ASN A 22 0.99 -3.55 -12.17
C ASN A 22 2.14 -4.18 -11.35
N PRO A 23 2.90 -3.37 -10.59
CA PRO A 23 3.93 -3.89 -9.69
C PRO A 23 3.32 -4.86 -8.66
N VAL A 24 4.02 -5.96 -8.40
CA VAL A 24 3.64 -6.94 -7.38
C VAL A 24 4.75 -7.03 -6.35
N VAL A 25 4.39 -6.88 -5.07
CA VAL A 25 5.30 -7.08 -3.95
C VAL A 25 4.93 -8.32 -3.16
N GLU A 26 5.93 -9.01 -2.60
CA GLU A 26 5.75 -10.05 -1.61
C GLU A 26 6.16 -9.53 -0.23
N MET A 27 5.21 -9.55 0.71
CA MET A 27 5.39 -9.26 2.12
C MET A 27 5.51 -10.58 2.87
N LYS A 28 6.71 -10.90 3.36
CA LYS A 28 6.95 -12.04 4.25
C LYS A 28 6.70 -11.60 5.68
N THR A 29 5.88 -12.36 6.39
CA THR A 29 5.58 -12.13 7.80
C THR A 29 5.92 -13.35 8.63
N SER A 30 6.03 -13.18 9.94
CA SER A 30 6.27 -14.30 10.90
C SER A 30 5.17 -15.37 10.89
N VAL A 31 4.04 -15.13 10.20
CA VAL A 31 2.90 -16.07 10.12
C VAL A 31 2.52 -16.44 8.68
N GLY A 32 3.32 -16.05 7.70
CA GLY A 32 3.14 -16.40 6.29
C GLY A 32 3.38 -15.24 5.34
N ALA A 33 3.30 -15.53 4.04
CA ALA A 33 3.53 -14.55 2.98
C ALA A 33 2.21 -13.99 2.43
N ILE A 34 2.22 -12.71 2.06
CA ILE A 34 1.12 -11.97 1.44
C ILE A 34 1.66 -11.35 0.15
N ARG A 35 0.97 -11.53 -0.98
CA ARG A 35 1.30 -10.82 -2.22
C ARG A 35 0.29 -9.72 -2.49
N LEU A 36 0.81 -8.56 -2.87
CA LEU A 36 0.07 -7.34 -3.12
C LEU A 36 0.34 -6.87 -4.55
N GLU A 37 -0.70 -6.70 -5.33
CA GLU A 37 -0.66 -5.97 -6.59
C GLU A 37 -0.92 -4.49 -6.31
N LEU A 38 -0.09 -3.60 -6.84
CA LEU A 38 -0.18 -2.16 -6.62
C LEU A 38 -0.70 -1.47 -7.89
N TYR A 39 -1.41 -0.35 -7.73
CA TYR A 39 -2.11 0.35 -8.81
C TYR A 39 -1.52 1.74 -9.07
N PRO A 40 -0.35 1.84 -9.77
CA PRO A 40 0.31 3.13 -10.04
C PRO A 40 -0.55 4.06 -10.89
N ASP A 41 -1.41 3.54 -11.78
CA ASP A 41 -2.32 4.36 -12.59
C ASP A 41 -3.42 5.03 -11.76
N LYS A 42 -3.75 4.48 -10.58
CA LYS A 42 -4.78 4.98 -9.68
C LYS A 42 -4.21 5.82 -8.53
N ALA A 43 -3.04 5.47 -8.06
CA ALA A 43 -2.39 6.11 -6.91
C ALA A 43 -0.87 6.26 -7.15
N PRO A 44 -0.46 7.03 -8.17
CA PRO A 44 0.95 7.09 -8.60
C PRO A 44 1.90 7.55 -7.49
N ARG A 45 1.53 8.57 -6.72
CA ARG A 45 2.36 9.11 -5.62
C ARG A 45 2.44 8.12 -4.47
N THR A 46 1.32 7.49 -4.13
CA THR A 46 1.24 6.51 -3.04
C THR A 46 2.04 5.27 -3.36
N VAL A 47 1.91 4.71 -4.57
CA VAL A 47 2.67 3.53 -5.01
C VAL A 47 4.16 3.84 -5.08
N ALA A 48 4.56 4.97 -5.67
CA ALA A 48 5.97 5.37 -5.73
C ALA A 48 6.58 5.53 -4.33
N ASN A 49 5.87 6.18 -3.40
CA ASN A 49 6.29 6.35 -2.00
C ASN A 49 6.43 4.99 -1.29
N PHE A 50 5.43 4.11 -1.41
CA PHE A 50 5.46 2.78 -0.79
C PHE A 50 6.61 1.92 -1.34
N LEU A 51 6.79 1.87 -2.67
CA LEU A 51 7.88 1.12 -3.31
C LEU A 51 9.26 1.65 -2.92
N GLN A 52 9.39 2.95 -2.68
CA GLN A 52 10.65 3.51 -2.22
C GLN A 52 10.96 3.05 -0.79
N TYR A 53 10.00 3.05 0.14
CA TYR A 53 10.18 2.45 1.47
C TYR A 53 10.48 0.94 1.40
N VAL A 54 9.87 0.22 0.45
CA VAL A 54 10.17 -1.20 0.18
C VAL A 54 11.63 -1.36 -0.24
N LYS A 55 12.09 -0.56 -1.22
CA LYS A 55 13.46 -0.58 -1.74
C LYS A 55 14.50 -0.29 -0.64
N ASP A 56 14.19 0.64 0.25
CA ASP A 56 15.07 1.02 1.36
C ASP A 56 15.05 -0.01 2.51
N GLY A 57 14.25 -1.08 2.40
CA GLY A 57 14.09 -2.08 3.47
C GLY A 57 13.47 -1.51 4.75
N PHE A 58 12.77 -0.38 4.64
CA PHE A 58 12.22 0.35 5.79
C PHE A 58 11.29 -0.52 6.64
N TYR A 59 10.50 -1.37 6.02
CA TYR A 59 9.48 -2.20 6.70
C TYR A 59 10.05 -3.42 7.42
N ASN A 60 11.31 -3.79 7.15
CA ASN A 60 11.91 -5.00 7.72
C ASN A 60 12.01 -4.91 9.24
N GLY A 61 11.49 -5.91 9.93
CA GLY A 61 11.45 -5.99 11.38
C GLY A 61 10.35 -5.17 12.05
N LEU A 62 9.48 -4.48 11.29
CA LEU A 62 8.32 -3.77 11.83
C LEU A 62 7.15 -4.73 12.08
N ALA A 63 6.23 -4.31 12.96
CA ALA A 63 5.08 -5.11 13.34
C ALA A 63 3.77 -4.58 12.76
N PHE A 64 2.79 -5.46 12.66
CA PHE A 64 1.39 -5.06 12.65
C PHE A 64 1.02 -4.66 14.07
N HIS A 65 1.11 -3.36 14.36
CA HIS A 65 0.97 -2.81 15.72
C HIS A 65 -0.47 -2.54 16.14
N ARG A 66 -1.41 -2.54 15.18
CA ARG A 66 -2.84 -2.36 15.44
C ARG A 66 -3.65 -3.32 14.57
N VAL A 67 -4.44 -4.17 15.21
CA VAL A 67 -5.25 -5.21 14.57
C VAL A 67 -6.65 -5.17 15.15
N ILE A 68 -7.64 -5.01 14.27
CA ILE A 68 -9.06 -5.04 14.63
C ILE A 68 -9.76 -6.05 13.73
N ASN A 69 -10.19 -7.16 14.31
CA ASN A 69 -10.94 -8.19 13.59
C ASN A 69 -12.24 -7.60 13.01
N GLY A 70 -12.54 -7.97 11.76
CA GLY A 70 -13.70 -7.42 11.05
C GLY A 70 -13.54 -5.98 10.58
N PHE A 71 -12.32 -5.40 10.68
CA PHE A 71 -12.02 -4.05 10.20
C PHE A 71 -10.74 -4.01 9.38
N MET A 72 -9.56 -3.98 10.01
CA MET A 72 -8.27 -3.88 9.30
C MET A 72 -7.10 -4.37 10.14
N ILE A 73 -5.96 -4.61 9.49
CA ILE A 73 -4.65 -4.81 10.10
C ILE A 73 -3.71 -3.69 9.66
N GLN A 74 -3.09 -2.98 10.61
CA GLN A 74 -2.25 -1.80 10.36
C GLN A 74 -0.81 -2.06 10.78
N GLY A 75 0.13 -1.72 9.90
CA GLY A 75 1.56 -1.90 10.09
C GLY A 75 2.40 -0.78 9.48
N GLY A 76 3.72 -0.97 9.44
CA GLY A 76 4.64 -0.08 8.75
C GLY A 76 5.08 1.17 9.52
N GLY A 77 4.89 1.20 10.86
CA GLY A 77 5.28 2.37 11.65
C GLY A 77 5.83 2.07 13.03
N HIS A 78 5.81 0.80 13.48
CA HIS A 78 6.27 0.46 14.84
C HIS A 78 7.07 -0.83 14.83
N TYR A 79 8.07 -0.89 15.68
CA TYR A 79 8.78 -2.11 16.00
C TYR A 79 7.90 -3.04 16.88
N PRO A 80 8.29 -4.32 17.08
CA PRO A 80 7.56 -5.23 17.95
C PRO A 80 7.46 -4.77 19.42
N ASP A 81 8.39 -3.94 19.88
CA ASP A 81 8.37 -3.30 21.22
C ASP A 81 7.52 -2.02 21.26
N LEU A 82 6.80 -1.71 20.18
CA LEU A 82 5.90 -0.57 19.99
C LEU A 82 6.59 0.81 19.93
N ARG A 83 7.92 0.86 19.89
CA ARG A 83 8.63 2.09 19.53
C ARG A 83 8.29 2.49 18.12
N GLU A 84 7.94 3.76 17.91
CA GLU A 84 7.65 4.29 16.59
C GLU A 84 8.93 4.35 15.73
N LYS A 85 8.81 3.89 14.48
CA LYS A 85 9.76 4.18 13.40
C LYS A 85 9.10 5.18 12.47
N LYS A 86 9.44 6.46 12.62
CA LYS A 86 8.91 7.51 11.76
C LYS A 86 9.40 7.33 10.34
N GLY A 87 8.51 7.59 9.37
CA GLY A 87 8.92 7.72 7.98
C GLY A 87 9.91 8.88 7.84
N ASP A 88 10.98 8.67 7.12
CA ASP A 88 12.06 9.63 6.88
C ASP A 88 11.84 10.47 5.61
N ARG A 89 10.71 10.25 4.92
CA ARG A 89 10.31 10.96 3.70
C ARG A 89 9.20 11.96 4.00
N PRO A 90 9.10 13.04 3.18
CA PRO A 90 7.99 13.97 3.29
C PRO A 90 6.63 13.27 3.17
N PRO A 91 5.59 13.78 3.85
CA PRO A 91 4.23 13.31 3.66
C PRO A 91 3.78 13.49 2.20
N ILE A 92 2.88 12.60 1.77
CA ILE A 92 2.31 12.63 0.42
C ILE A 92 0.88 13.15 0.42
N GLU A 93 0.46 13.67 -0.73
CA GLU A 93 -0.92 14.06 -0.99
C GLU A 93 -1.84 12.84 -0.97
N ASN A 94 -3.06 13.03 -0.47
CA ASN A 94 -4.06 11.98 -0.40
C ASN A 94 -4.70 11.71 -1.78
N GLU A 95 -4.55 10.50 -2.29
CA GLU A 95 -5.10 10.08 -3.57
C GLU A 95 -6.40 9.25 -3.42
N ALA A 96 -7.15 9.39 -2.31
CA ALA A 96 -8.36 8.59 -2.07
C ALA A 96 -9.50 8.85 -3.07
N GLY A 97 -9.48 10.00 -3.77
CA GLY A 97 -10.43 10.32 -4.85
C GLY A 97 -10.22 9.54 -6.15
N ASN A 98 -9.39 8.49 -6.15
CA ASN A 98 -8.98 7.71 -7.32
C ASN A 98 -10.02 6.66 -7.81
N GLY A 99 -11.19 6.61 -7.16
CA GLY A 99 -12.29 5.69 -7.50
C GLY A 99 -12.17 4.29 -6.90
N LEU A 100 -11.07 3.98 -6.18
CA LEU A 100 -10.93 2.72 -5.46
C LEU A 100 -11.64 2.80 -4.10
N LYS A 101 -12.12 1.64 -3.63
CA LYS A 101 -12.83 1.51 -2.36
C LYS A 101 -12.00 0.72 -1.35
N ASN A 102 -12.22 0.99 -0.07
CA ASN A 102 -11.65 0.24 1.04
C ASN A 102 -12.40 -1.09 1.27
N ASP A 103 -12.49 -1.89 0.21
CA ASP A 103 -13.11 -3.21 0.25
C ASP A 103 -12.14 -4.24 0.84
N SER A 104 -12.66 -5.38 1.26
CA SER A 104 -11.86 -6.48 1.83
C SER A 104 -10.72 -6.88 0.91
N GLY A 105 -9.51 -7.02 1.47
CA GLY A 105 -8.27 -7.35 0.76
C GLY A 105 -7.54 -6.16 0.15
N THR A 106 -8.09 -4.95 0.16
CA THR A 106 -7.36 -3.77 -0.34
C THR A 106 -6.35 -3.25 0.68
N ILE A 107 -5.24 -2.67 0.18
CA ILE A 107 -4.25 -1.96 0.98
C ILE A 107 -4.42 -0.46 0.79
N ALA A 108 -4.39 0.30 1.90
CA ALA A 108 -4.55 1.75 1.91
C ALA A 108 -3.53 2.43 2.85
N MET A 109 -3.26 3.73 2.61
CA MET A 109 -2.36 4.51 3.46
C MET A 109 -3.03 4.95 4.75
N ALA A 110 -2.37 4.69 5.86
CA ALA A 110 -2.73 5.31 7.14
C ALA A 110 -2.28 6.77 7.19
N ARG A 111 -3.05 7.62 7.90
CA ARG A 111 -2.79 9.05 8.06
C ARG A 111 -3.31 9.56 9.39
N THR A 112 -2.89 10.75 9.78
CA THR A 112 -3.48 11.51 10.88
C THR A 112 -4.79 12.19 10.44
N ARG A 113 -5.32 13.09 11.24
CA ARG A 113 -6.48 13.94 10.84
C ARG A 113 -6.16 14.84 9.65
N ASN A 114 -4.89 15.24 9.48
CA ASN A 114 -4.48 15.94 8.27
C ASN A 114 -4.54 14.98 7.07
N PRO A 115 -5.35 15.27 6.04
CA PRO A 115 -5.47 14.41 4.86
C PRO A 115 -4.14 14.08 4.18
N ASN A 116 -3.24 15.04 4.10
CA ASN A 116 -1.94 14.94 3.42
C ASN A 116 -0.80 14.65 4.40
N SER A 117 -1.00 13.74 5.34
CA SER A 117 0.01 13.38 6.37
C SER A 117 0.53 11.96 6.24
N ALA A 118 0.12 11.22 5.23
CA ALA A 118 0.58 9.85 5.02
C ALA A 118 2.08 9.82 4.71
N THR A 119 2.81 8.89 5.35
CA THR A 119 4.24 8.64 5.09
C THR A 119 4.46 7.16 4.77
N ALA A 120 4.77 6.31 5.77
CA ALA A 120 5.10 4.91 5.60
C ALA A 120 3.98 3.95 6.03
N GLN A 121 3.15 4.32 7.02
CA GLN A 121 2.16 3.42 7.59
C GLN A 121 1.04 3.08 6.61
N PHE A 122 0.65 1.82 6.59
CA PHE A 122 -0.44 1.29 5.77
C PHE A 122 -1.36 0.38 6.57
N PHE A 123 -2.52 0.08 6.01
CA PHE A 123 -3.39 -0.97 6.54
C PHE A 123 -3.95 -1.83 5.41
N ILE A 124 -4.30 -3.09 5.73
CA ILE A 124 -5.01 -3.99 4.84
C ILE A 124 -6.42 -4.19 5.41
N ASN A 125 -7.42 -3.92 4.58
CA ASN A 125 -8.82 -4.09 4.93
C ASN A 125 -9.17 -5.58 5.03
N VAL A 126 -9.83 -6.00 6.12
CA VAL A 126 -10.31 -7.39 6.29
C VAL A 126 -11.83 -7.51 6.16
N ALA A 127 -12.49 -6.39 5.93
CA ALA A 127 -13.91 -6.26 5.62
C ALA A 127 -14.10 -5.08 4.66
N ASP A 128 -15.32 -4.91 4.13
CA ASP A 128 -15.70 -3.76 3.33
C ASP A 128 -15.92 -2.55 4.25
N ASN A 129 -14.99 -1.62 4.22
CA ASN A 129 -14.94 -0.47 5.11
C ASN A 129 -15.46 0.80 4.41
N ALA A 130 -16.72 0.82 3.99
CA ALA A 130 -17.33 1.94 3.28
C ALA A 130 -17.14 3.33 3.96
N PRO A 131 -17.12 3.47 5.30
CA PRO A 131 -16.84 4.75 5.96
C PRO A 131 -15.43 5.32 5.67
N LEU A 132 -14.47 4.50 5.22
CA LEU A 132 -13.12 4.91 4.86
C LEU A 132 -12.99 5.38 3.41
N ASN A 133 -14.04 5.26 2.61
CA ASN A 133 -14.04 5.66 1.21
C ASN A 133 -14.09 7.17 1.05
N PHE A 134 -13.54 7.66 -0.07
CA PHE A 134 -13.73 9.03 -0.50
C PHE A 134 -15.22 9.33 -0.72
N ARG A 135 -15.69 10.44 -0.18
CA ARG A 135 -17.04 10.99 -0.38
C ARG A 135 -16.99 12.37 -1.02
N ASP A 136 -16.13 13.23 -0.48
CA ASP A 136 -15.92 14.61 -0.91
C ASP A 136 -14.53 15.10 -0.45
N PRO A 137 -14.03 16.25 -0.95
CA PRO A 137 -12.68 16.73 -0.62
C PRO A 137 -12.55 17.39 0.77
N SER A 138 -13.58 17.37 1.60
CA SER A 138 -13.49 17.87 2.98
C SER A 138 -12.57 16.98 3.84
N PRO A 139 -11.99 17.48 4.93
CA PRO A 139 -11.14 16.69 5.82
C PRO A 139 -11.80 15.41 6.35
N ASP A 140 -13.12 15.42 6.54
CA ASP A 140 -13.91 14.28 7.04
C ASP A 140 -14.44 13.39 5.90
N GLY A 141 -14.49 13.90 4.67
CA GLY A 141 -15.01 13.21 3.48
C GLY A 141 -13.94 12.58 2.59
N ILE A 142 -12.67 13.03 2.70
CA ILE A 142 -11.61 12.65 1.77
C ILE A 142 -11.20 11.16 1.86
N GLY A 143 -11.47 10.50 2.97
CA GLY A 143 -11.19 9.07 3.13
C GLY A 143 -9.71 8.68 3.16
N TYR A 144 -9.42 7.43 2.77
CA TYR A 144 -8.09 6.81 2.80
C TYR A 144 -7.74 6.26 1.42
N ALA A 145 -6.54 6.60 0.94
CA ALA A 145 -6.07 6.25 -0.39
C ALA A 145 -5.76 4.75 -0.52
N VAL A 146 -6.64 4.01 -1.19
CA VAL A 146 -6.36 2.64 -1.63
C VAL A 146 -5.38 2.70 -2.79
N PHE A 147 -4.35 1.84 -2.76
CA PHE A 147 -3.29 1.83 -3.77
C PHE A 147 -2.91 0.44 -4.28
N GLY A 148 -3.64 -0.61 -3.85
CA GLY A 148 -3.43 -1.99 -4.28
C GLY A 148 -4.35 -2.96 -3.57
N LYS A 149 -4.13 -4.25 -3.83
CA LYS A 149 -4.88 -5.33 -3.18
C LYS A 149 -4.04 -6.59 -2.98
N VAL A 150 -4.48 -7.42 -2.04
CA VAL A 150 -3.97 -8.78 -1.83
C VAL A 150 -4.40 -9.67 -2.99
N THR A 151 -3.42 -10.29 -3.65
CA THR A 151 -3.64 -11.28 -4.71
C THR A 151 -3.39 -12.72 -4.24
N GLN A 152 -2.55 -12.89 -3.20
CA GLN A 152 -2.30 -14.17 -2.54
C GLN A 152 -2.09 -13.95 -1.04
N GLY A 153 -2.44 -14.93 -0.21
CA GLY A 153 -2.21 -14.88 1.24
C GLY A 153 -3.32 -14.15 2.01
N MET A 154 -4.56 -14.05 1.47
CA MET A 154 -5.68 -13.50 2.22
C MET A 154 -6.00 -14.32 3.49
N ASP A 155 -5.72 -15.63 3.48
CA ASP A 155 -5.80 -16.49 4.67
C ASP A 155 -4.80 -16.08 5.75
N VAL A 156 -3.59 -15.65 5.36
CA VAL A 156 -2.57 -15.08 6.26
C VAL A 156 -3.08 -13.76 6.86
N VAL A 157 -3.62 -12.86 6.03
CA VAL A 157 -4.24 -11.59 6.48
C VAL A 157 -5.34 -11.88 7.52
N MET A 158 -6.23 -12.83 7.24
CA MET A 158 -7.31 -13.21 8.16
C MET A 158 -6.80 -13.89 9.42
N ARG A 159 -5.67 -14.62 9.36
CA ARG A 159 -5.01 -15.18 10.54
C ARG A 159 -4.46 -14.07 11.43
N ILE A 160 -3.82 -13.06 10.85
CA ILE A 160 -3.36 -11.87 11.59
C ILE A 160 -4.55 -11.15 12.22
N ALA A 161 -5.64 -10.93 11.47
CA ALA A 161 -6.83 -10.24 11.96
C ALA A 161 -7.50 -10.93 13.17
N ARG A 162 -7.33 -12.25 13.31
CA ARG A 162 -7.88 -13.05 14.42
C ARG A 162 -6.92 -13.21 15.59
N THR A 163 -5.72 -12.64 15.52
CA THR A 163 -4.78 -12.68 16.64
C THR A 163 -5.40 -11.99 17.87
N PRO A 164 -5.30 -12.58 19.07
CA PRO A 164 -5.75 -11.91 20.29
C PRO A 164 -5.07 -10.57 20.48
N THR A 165 -5.84 -9.53 20.78
CA THR A 165 -5.34 -8.18 20.98
C THR A 165 -5.65 -7.65 22.37
N GLY A 166 -4.90 -6.66 22.82
CA GLY A 166 -5.04 -6.00 24.11
C GLY A 166 -4.32 -4.66 24.14
N PRO A 167 -4.13 -4.08 25.33
CA PRO A 167 -3.31 -2.89 25.49
C PRO A 167 -1.83 -3.23 25.29
N GLY A 168 -1.03 -2.24 24.84
CA GLY A 168 0.42 -2.37 24.70
C GLY A 168 1.10 -1.04 24.44
N GLY A 169 2.24 -0.77 25.10
CA GLY A 169 2.94 0.50 24.97
C GLY A 169 2.01 1.72 25.13
N PRO A 170 2.00 2.65 24.17
CA PRO A 170 1.15 3.82 24.23
C PRO A 170 -0.31 3.54 23.81
N PHE A 171 -0.64 2.31 23.38
CA PHE A 171 -1.96 1.95 22.85
C PHE A 171 -2.82 1.30 23.92
N PRO A 172 -4.04 1.82 24.20
CA PRO A 172 -4.92 1.25 25.23
C PRO A 172 -5.59 -0.06 24.81
N LYS A 173 -5.54 -0.42 23.52
CA LYS A 173 -6.17 -1.62 22.94
C LYS A 173 -5.65 -1.91 21.54
N ASP A 174 -6.13 -2.99 20.95
CA ASP A 174 -5.94 -3.38 19.54
C ASP A 174 -4.50 -3.79 19.18
N VAL A 175 -3.59 -3.95 20.15
CA VAL A 175 -2.22 -4.43 19.92
C VAL A 175 -2.22 -5.95 19.97
N PRO A 176 -1.67 -6.66 18.95
CA PRO A 176 -1.49 -8.10 19.02
C PRO A 176 -0.70 -8.53 20.26
N GLN A 177 -1.24 -9.44 21.06
CA GLN A 177 -0.54 -9.96 22.25
C GLN A 177 0.72 -10.75 21.88
N GLN A 178 0.71 -11.41 20.72
CA GLN A 178 1.87 -11.97 20.07
C GLN A 178 2.20 -11.12 18.84
N ALA A 179 3.37 -10.49 18.84
CA ALA A 179 3.78 -9.61 17.75
C ALA A 179 3.80 -10.36 16.40
N VAL A 180 3.15 -9.81 15.40
CA VAL A 180 3.25 -10.26 14.01
C VAL A 180 4.22 -9.35 13.29
N ILE A 181 5.34 -9.90 12.83
CA ILE A 181 6.47 -9.16 12.29
C ILE A 181 6.45 -9.21 10.76
N ILE A 182 6.69 -8.07 10.13
CA ILE A 182 7.01 -7.96 8.70
C ILE A 182 8.50 -8.27 8.57
N GLU A 183 8.85 -9.47 8.12
CA GLU A 183 10.24 -9.88 7.97
C GLU A 183 10.89 -9.16 6.79
N SER A 184 10.17 -9.03 5.68
CA SER A 184 10.60 -8.26 4.51
C SER A 184 9.42 -7.92 3.60
N ILE A 185 9.57 -6.85 2.81
CA ILE A 185 8.73 -6.60 1.63
C ILE A 185 9.67 -6.44 0.44
N THR A 186 9.42 -7.19 -0.64
CA THR A 186 10.25 -7.16 -1.85
C THR A 186 9.39 -7.04 -3.10
N LEU A 187 9.84 -6.25 -4.06
CA LEU A 187 9.25 -6.21 -5.40
C LEU A 187 9.59 -7.51 -6.13
N ILE A 188 8.58 -8.24 -6.62
CA ILE A 188 8.75 -9.52 -7.31
C ILE A 188 8.36 -9.47 -8.78
N SER A 189 7.57 -8.46 -9.19
CA SER A 189 7.23 -8.20 -10.59
C SER A 189 6.85 -6.74 -10.76
N ASP A 190 7.37 -6.11 -11.80
CA ASP A 190 7.04 -4.78 -12.32
C ASP A 190 6.67 -4.85 -13.83
N LYS A 191 6.15 -6.02 -14.24
CA LYS A 191 5.80 -6.33 -15.65
C LYS A 191 4.52 -5.63 -16.07
#